data_698b4a09b5fdd058d169946654a20be8
#
_entry.id   698b4a09b5fdd058d169946654a20be8
#
_cell.length_a   1.000
_cell.length_b   1.000
_cell.length_c   1.000
_cell.angle_alpha   90.00
_cell.angle_beta   90.00
_cell.angle_gamma   90.00
#
_symmetry.space_group_name_H-M   'P 1'
#
loop_
_entity.id
_entity.type
_entity.pdbx_description
1 polymer ?
#
loop_
_entity_poly.entity_id
_entity_poly.type
_entity_poly.pdbx_seq_one_letter_code
_entity_poly.pdbx_strand_id
1 'polypeptide(L)'
;MGSPSGPGALAKESSTILNQVMITDPAEDIDRENERQLEAAVGLTPVTGLGLVGDDGVDDGGRGGLRSRHDYSNTAGRRKETTFGSYILGQTLGEGEFGKVKLGWKKDGSIQVAIKLIRRESLGSNPSRLPKIYREISILRDLSHPNIVRLHEMVETDRHIGIIMEYASGGELFDYILNNRYLKDNAARRLFAQLVSGVGYLHKKGIVHRDLKLENLLLDRNRNIIITDFGFANTFHATDELGEEIEFNLTNREFVKRMRLDKTDSHGLRRGDLMQTSCGSPCYAAPELVVSDSLYTGRKVDVWSCGVILVSLLLP
;
A
#
# COMPACT_ATOMS: atom_id res chain seq x y z
N MET A 1 57.44 -2.54 21.68
CA MET A 1 57.05 -3.33 20.53
C MET A 1 55.52 -3.42 20.56
N GLY A 2 54.89 -2.52 19.86
CA GLY A 2 53.41 -2.47 19.73
C GLY A 2 53.02 -3.04 18.38
N SER A 3 52.13 -4.01 18.39
CA SER A 3 51.54 -4.59 17.18
C SER A 3 50.44 -3.65 16.68
N PRO A 4 50.31 -3.40 15.39
CA PRO A 4 49.19 -2.61 14.84
C PRO A 4 47.93 -3.48 14.75
N SER A 5 46.88 -3.02 15.38
CA SER A 5 45.52 -3.53 15.17
C SER A 5 45.04 -3.18 13.75
N GLY A 6 44.92 -4.17 12.91
CA GLY A 6 44.48 -4.03 11.52
C GLY A 6 43.00 -3.74 11.38
N PRO A 7 42.52 -3.15 10.27
CA PRO A 7 41.12 -2.76 10.03
C PRO A 7 40.14 -3.92 9.81
N GLY A 8 40.59 -5.17 9.95
CA GLY A 8 39.77 -6.35 9.69
C GLY A 8 38.80 -6.80 10.81
N ALA A 9 38.99 -6.31 12.05
CA ALA A 9 38.19 -6.73 13.20
C ALA A 9 36.81 -6.02 13.24
N LEU A 10 36.78 -4.73 12.90
CA LEU A 10 35.54 -3.93 12.87
C LEU A 10 34.54 -4.38 11.78
N ALA A 11 35.07 -4.81 10.62
CA ALA A 11 34.21 -5.31 9.55
C ALA A 11 33.56 -6.66 9.86
N LYS A 12 34.23 -7.52 10.63
CA LYS A 12 33.66 -8.82 11.07
C LYS A 12 32.62 -8.66 12.16
N GLU A 13 32.78 -7.73 13.09
CA GLU A 13 31.76 -7.47 14.10
C GLU A 13 30.50 -6.84 13.51
N SER A 14 30.63 -5.93 12.54
CA SER A 14 29.49 -5.34 11.86
C SER A 14 28.69 -6.38 11.05
N SER A 15 29.37 -7.34 10.38
CA SER A 15 28.67 -8.40 9.64
C SER A 15 27.99 -9.41 10.56
N THR A 16 28.55 -9.67 11.76
CA THR A 16 27.95 -10.57 12.74
C THR A 16 26.71 -9.95 13.38
N ILE A 17 26.72 -8.63 13.63
CA ILE A 17 25.57 -7.89 14.16
C ILE A 17 24.45 -7.81 13.12
N LEU A 18 24.76 -7.56 11.85
CA LEU A 18 23.78 -7.55 10.75
C LEU A 18 23.15 -8.94 10.52
N ASN A 19 23.92 -10.02 10.68
CA ASN A 19 23.38 -11.39 10.57
C ASN A 19 22.53 -11.82 11.79
N GLN A 20 22.62 -11.13 12.92
CA GLN A 20 21.77 -11.37 14.09
C GLN A 20 20.47 -10.57 14.06
N VAL A 21 20.37 -9.56 13.21
CA VAL A 21 19.11 -8.83 12.95
C VAL A 21 18.45 -9.44 11.72
N MET A 22 18.07 -10.69 11.79
CA MET A 22 17.08 -11.24 10.86
C MET A 22 15.74 -10.58 11.19
N ILE A 23 15.36 -9.61 10.37
CA ILE A 23 14.13 -8.82 10.57
C ILE A 23 12.90 -9.69 10.28
N THR A 24 13.01 -10.66 9.37
CA THR A 24 11.99 -11.69 9.11
C THR A 24 12.67 -12.98 8.64
N ASP A 25 12.11 -14.12 9.01
CA ASP A 25 12.46 -15.40 8.43
C ASP A 25 11.61 -15.63 7.16
N PRO A 26 12.19 -15.84 5.98
CA PRO A 26 11.44 -16.17 4.77
C PRO A 26 10.51 -17.38 4.92
N ALA A 27 10.85 -18.34 5.78
CA ALA A 27 9.99 -19.48 6.07
C ALA A 27 8.74 -19.04 6.87
N GLU A 28 8.91 -18.19 7.88
CA GLU A 28 7.77 -17.63 8.62
C GLU A 28 6.85 -16.78 7.72
N ASP A 29 7.40 -16.07 6.74
CA ASP A 29 6.60 -15.31 5.76
C ASP A 29 5.76 -16.24 4.88
N ILE A 30 6.32 -17.37 4.45
CA ILE A 30 5.61 -18.40 3.68
C ILE A 30 4.50 -19.02 4.54
N ASP A 31 4.77 -19.36 5.78
CA ASP A 31 3.80 -19.97 6.69
C ASP A 31 2.65 -19.00 6.97
N ARG A 32 2.93 -17.73 7.25
CA ARG A 32 1.91 -16.68 7.42
C ARG A 32 1.06 -16.48 6.16
N GLU A 33 1.67 -16.57 4.99
CA GLU A 33 0.93 -16.46 3.72
C GLU A 33 0.04 -17.68 3.50
N ASN A 34 0.51 -18.88 3.83
CA ASN A 34 -0.29 -20.10 3.78
C ASN A 34 -1.47 -20.05 4.76
N GLU A 35 -1.25 -19.58 5.98
CA GLU A 35 -2.32 -19.36 6.97
C GLU A 35 -3.37 -18.36 6.45
N ARG A 36 -2.97 -17.24 5.87
CA ARG A 36 -3.90 -16.29 5.25
C ARG A 36 -4.71 -16.92 4.12
N GLN A 37 -4.10 -17.78 3.31
CA GLN A 37 -4.81 -18.48 2.24
C GLN A 37 -5.84 -19.47 2.79
N LEU A 38 -5.49 -20.22 3.83
CA LEU A 38 -6.41 -21.13 4.50
C LEU A 38 -7.55 -20.36 5.17
N GLU A 39 -7.28 -19.26 5.85
CA GLU A 39 -8.30 -18.42 6.47
C GLU A 39 -9.27 -17.81 5.46
N ALA A 40 -8.75 -17.38 4.31
CA ALA A 40 -9.59 -16.89 3.21
C ALA A 40 -10.47 -18.00 2.60
N ALA A 41 -10.03 -19.26 2.64
CA ALA A 41 -10.76 -20.41 2.13
C ALA A 41 -11.83 -20.93 3.11
N VAL A 42 -11.63 -20.79 4.42
CA VAL A 42 -12.52 -21.32 5.50
C VAL A 42 -13.63 -20.34 5.83
N GLY A 43 -14.02 -19.43 5.02
CA GLY A 43 -15.21 -18.57 5.18
C GLY A 43 -15.55 -18.19 6.61
N LEU A 44 -15.24 -16.99 7.04
CA LEU A 44 -15.67 -16.44 8.33
C LEU A 44 -17.20 -16.44 8.43
N THR A 45 -17.72 -16.71 9.63
CA THR A 45 -19.15 -16.68 9.96
C THR A 45 -19.87 -15.49 9.34
N PRO A 46 -21.10 -15.65 8.81
CA PRO A 46 -21.85 -14.58 8.19
C PRO A 46 -21.96 -13.39 9.14
N VAL A 47 -21.52 -12.22 8.69
CA VAL A 47 -21.75 -10.98 9.44
C VAL A 47 -23.22 -10.64 9.31
N THR A 48 -23.99 -11.02 10.33
CA THR A 48 -25.40 -10.68 10.42
C THR A 48 -25.56 -9.17 10.59
N GLY A 49 -25.96 -8.49 9.53
CA GLY A 49 -26.85 -7.35 9.59
C GLY A 49 -26.35 -6.00 10.08
N LEU A 50 -25.07 -5.77 10.38
CA LEU A 50 -24.56 -4.46 10.77
C LEU A 50 -23.78 -3.81 9.60
N GLY A 51 -24.43 -2.90 8.88
CA GLY A 51 -23.77 -2.06 7.91
C GLY A 51 -24.33 -1.99 6.49
N LEU A 52 -25.54 -2.50 6.24
CA LEU A 52 -26.27 -2.24 5.00
C LEU A 52 -26.76 -0.79 4.99
N VAL A 53 -25.96 0.12 4.48
CA VAL A 53 -26.39 1.49 4.19
C VAL A 53 -26.75 1.53 2.71
N GLY A 54 -28.03 1.71 2.42
CA GLY A 54 -28.49 2.06 1.08
C GLY A 54 -27.98 3.47 0.80
N ASP A 55 -26.96 3.60 -0.03
CA ASP A 55 -26.47 4.85 -0.57
C ASP A 55 -27.16 5.08 -1.91
N ASP A 56 -28.35 5.70 -1.86
CA ASP A 56 -28.94 6.33 -3.02
C ASP A 56 -28.06 7.56 -3.30
N GLY A 57 -27.14 7.42 -4.26
CA GLY A 57 -26.15 8.42 -4.61
C GLY A 57 -26.73 9.73 -5.10
N VAL A 58 -27.24 10.55 -4.17
CA VAL A 58 -27.52 11.98 -4.37
C VAL A 58 -26.92 12.71 -3.17
N ASP A 59 -25.74 13.23 -3.38
CA ASP A 59 -25.11 14.19 -2.50
C ASP A 59 -25.65 15.57 -2.89
N ASP A 60 -26.83 15.93 -2.31
CA ASP A 60 -27.33 17.29 -2.36
C ASP A 60 -26.83 18.04 -1.14
N GLY A 61 -25.83 18.90 -1.38
CA GLY A 61 -25.38 19.87 -0.40
C GLY A 61 -26.50 20.82 0.01
N GLY A 62 -26.87 20.81 1.29
CA GLY A 62 -27.66 21.92 1.75
C GLY A 62 -28.49 21.72 3.01
N ARG A 63 -28.03 22.36 4.08
CA ARG A 63 -28.79 22.97 5.17
C ARG A 63 -29.51 22.08 6.19
N GLY A 64 -29.05 22.30 7.42
CA GLY A 64 -29.62 21.81 8.66
C GLY A 64 -31.13 21.98 8.81
N GLY A 65 -31.75 20.94 9.35
CA GLY A 65 -33.12 20.96 9.83
C GLY A 65 -33.28 19.88 10.87
N LEU A 66 -33.30 20.26 12.15
CA LEU A 66 -33.77 19.45 13.26
C LEU A 66 -35.12 18.84 12.91
N ARG A 67 -35.21 17.54 12.75
CA ARG A 67 -36.50 16.83 12.73
C ARG A 67 -36.61 15.85 13.89
N SER A 68 -37.71 16.08 14.56
CA SER A 68 -38.32 15.51 15.75
C SER A 68 -38.33 13.98 15.75
N ARG A 69 -38.03 13.40 16.93
CA ARG A 69 -38.37 12.04 17.31
C ARG A 69 -39.91 11.91 17.27
N HIS A 70 -40.41 11.11 16.34
CA HIS A 70 -41.62 10.27 16.41
C HIS A 70 -41.98 9.87 15.01
N ASP A 71 -41.70 8.59 14.71
CA ASP A 71 -42.58 7.67 13.98
C ASP A 71 -41.88 6.33 13.79
N TYR A 72 -42.05 5.47 14.80
CA TYR A 72 -41.87 4.05 14.60
C TYR A 72 -43.21 3.50 14.09
N SER A 73 -43.44 3.52 12.80
CA SER A 73 -44.50 2.71 12.19
C SER A 73 -43.91 1.82 11.10
N ASN A 74 -44.03 0.52 11.36
CA ASN A 74 -43.85 -0.61 10.48
C ASN A 74 -44.02 -0.31 8.99
N THR A 75 -42.89 -0.22 8.27
CA THR A 75 -42.82 -0.63 6.87
C THR A 75 -41.50 -1.37 6.72
N ALA A 76 -41.56 -2.70 6.81
CA ALA A 76 -40.50 -3.61 6.39
C ALA A 76 -40.36 -3.54 4.86
N GLY A 77 -39.96 -2.37 4.34
CA GLY A 77 -39.45 -2.21 3.00
C GLY A 77 -38.11 -2.96 2.95
N ARG A 78 -38.03 -4.04 2.22
CA ARG A 78 -36.74 -4.66 1.84
C ARG A 78 -35.82 -3.56 1.34
N ARG A 79 -34.83 -3.18 2.13
CA ARG A 79 -33.76 -2.27 1.68
C ARG A 79 -33.15 -2.93 0.46
N LYS A 80 -33.20 -2.24 -0.67
CA LYS A 80 -32.65 -2.71 -1.94
C LYS A 80 -31.13 -2.85 -1.76
N GLU A 81 -30.65 -4.09 -1.79
CA GLU A 81 -29.20 -4.35 -1.72
C GLU A 81 -28.52 -3.72 -2.93
N THR A 82 -27.53 -2.87 -2.69
CA THR A 82 -26.70 -2.35 -3.76
C THR A 82 -25.66 -3.39 -4.13
N THR A 83 -25.56 -3.73 -5.39
CA THR A 83 -24.65 -4.77 -5.87
C THR A 83 -23.68 -4.23 -6.93
N PHE A 84 -22.50 -4.82 -6.98
CA PHE A 84 -21.51 -4.59 -8.03
C PHE A 84 -20.94 -5.93 -8.50
N GLY A 85 -21.27 -6.32 -9.73
CA GLY A 85 -21.00 -7.68 -10.20
C GLY A 85 -21.66 -8.74 -9.30
N SER A 86 -20.87 -9.68 -8.83
CA SER A 86 -21.28 -10.74 -7.90
C SER A 86 -21.22 -10.33 -6.42
N TYR A 87 -20.88 -9.08 -6.12
CA TYR A 87 -20.68 -8.59 -4.76
C TYR A 87 -21.86 -7.74 -4.28
N ILE A 88 -22.22 -7.89 -3.02
CA ILE A 88 -23.09 -6.99 -2.28
C ILE A 88 -22.21 -5.91 -1.70
N LEU A 89 -22.59 -4.63 -1.86
CA LEU A 89 -21.85 -3.48 -1.33
C LEU A 89 -22.36 -3.10 0.05
N GLY A 90 -21.44 -2.94 0.97
CA GLY A 90 -21.65 -2.45 2.33
C GLY A 90 -21.27 -0.97 2.50
N GLN A 91 -20.89 -0.65 3.71
CA GLN A 91 -20.46 0.72 4.09
C GLN A 91 -19.22 1.18 3.30
N THR A 92 -19.08 2.49 3.18
CA THR A 92 -17.87 3.11 2.66
C THR A 92 -16.76 3.00 3.71
N LEU A 93 -15.61 2.45 3.31
CA LEU A 93 -14.41 2.31 4.13
C LEU A 93 -13.50 3.54 4.00
N GLY A 94 -13.50 4.20 2.83
CA GLY A 94 -12.68 5.36 2.57
C GLY A 94 -12.98 5.96 1.21
N GLU A 95 -12.45 7.16 0.97
CA GLU A 95 -12.52 7.86 -0.30
C GLU A 95 -11.10 8.15 -0.80
N GLY A 96 -10.84 7.88 -2.07
CA GLY A 96 -9.56 8.12 -2.73
C GLY A 96 -9.68 9.05 -3.92
N GLU A 97 -8.56 9.39 -4.53
CA GLU A 97 -8.49 10.31 -5.68
C GLU A 97 -9.46 9.95 -6.83
N PHE A 98 -9.68 8.67 -7.06
CA PHE A 98 -10.46 8.19 -8.22
C PHE A 98 -11.83 7.60 -7.86
N GLY A 99 -12.18 7.54 -6.57
CA GLY A 99 -13.46 6.93 -6.17
C GLY A 99 -13.53 6.54 -4.70
N LYS A 100 -14.47 5.64 -4.40
CA LYS A 100 -14.76 5.20 -3.04
C LYS A 100 -14.32 3.75 -2.85
N VAL A 101 -13.82 3.43 -1.66
CA VAL A 101 -13.57 2.06 -1.22
C VAL A 101 -14.75 1.61 -0.35
N LYS A 102 -15.41 0.54 -0.74
CA LYS A 102 -16.55 -0.03 -0.01
C LYS A 102 -16.22 -1.42 0.52
N LEU A 103 -16.77 -1.74 1.68
CA LEU A 103 -16.86 -3.11 2.15
C LEU A 103 -17.78 -3.88 1.20
N GLY A 104 -17.44 -5.12 0.91
CA GLY A 104 -18.29 -5.98 0.10
C GLY A 104 -18.15 -7.45 0.49
N TRP A 105 -19.06 -8.29 -0.01
CA TRP A 105 -19.00 -9.74 0.11
C TRP A 105 -19.72 -10.41 -1.05
N LYS A 106 -19.31 -11.61 -1.42
CA LYS A 106 -20.02 -12.39 -2.44
C LYS A 106 -21.40 -12.81 -1.92
N LYS A 107 -22.40 -12.84 -2.81
CA LYS A 107 -23.76 -13.27 -2.48
C LYS A 107 -23.81 -14.68 -1.87
N ASP A 108 -22.94 -15.55 -2.34
CA ASP A 108 -22.87 -16.96 -1.96
C ASP A 108 -21.73 -17.26 -0.98
N GLY A 109 -21.11 -16.24 -0.39
CA GLY A 109 -19.94 -16.38 0.46
C GLY A 109 -19.92 -15.43 1.65
N SER A 110 -19.19 -15.83 2.67
CA SER A 110 -18.97 -15.05 3.90
C SER A 110 -17.70 -14.19 3.88
N ILE A 111 -16.88 -14.29 2.81
CA ILE A 111 -15.61 -13.59 2.72
C ILE A 111 -15.86 -12.11 2.46
N GLN A 112 -15.36 -11.26 3.37
CA GLN A 112 -15.38 -9.83 3.22
C GLN A 112 -14.23 -9.36 2.32
N VAL A 113 -14.52 -8.38 1.47
CA VAL A 113 -13.57 -7.77 0.55
C VAL A 113 -13.64 -6.24 0.63
N ALA A 114 -12.56 -5.58 0.27
CA ALA A 114 -12.53 -4.16 0.02
C ALA A 114 -12.67 -3.92 -1.49
N ILE A 115 -13.65 -3.12 -1.90
CA ILE A 115 -13.95 -2.85 -3.30
C ILE A 115 -13.66 -1.38 -3.59
N LYS A 116 -12.58 -1.10 -4.30
CA LYS A 116 -12.24 0.25 -4.80
C LYS A 116 -13.03 0.51 -6.07
N LEU A 117 -14.07 1.31 -5.97
CA LEU A 117 -14.96 1.67 -7.08
C LEU A 117 -14.50 2.97 -7.72
N ILE A 118 -14.09 2.91 -8.95
CA ILE A 118 -13.61 4.04 -9.75
C ILE A 118 -14.67 4.36 -10.80
N ARG A 119 -15.22 5.58 -10.77
CA ARG A 119 -16.18 6.02 -11.79
C ARG A 119 -15.46 6.34 -13.09
N ARG A 120 -15.88 5.76 -14.21
CA ARG A 120 -15.30 6.06 -15.53
C ARG A 120 -15.45 7.54 -15.90
N GLU A 121 -16.55 8.17 -15.51
CA GLU A 121 -16.79 9.61 -15.69
C GLU A 121 -15.76 10.48 -14.95
N SER A 122 -15.32 10.07 -13.75
CA SER A 122 -14.32 10.82 -12.97
C SER A 122 -12.93 10.79 -13.59
N LEU A 123 -12.67 9.86 -14.50
CA LEU A 123 -11.42 9.81 -15.23
C LEU A 123 -11.31 10.95 -16.25
N GLY A 124 -12.46 11.49 -16.69
CA GLY A 124 -12.55 12.63 -17.58
C GLY A 124 -11.82 12.42 -18.89
N SER A 125 -11.43 13.51 -19.51
CA SER A 125 -10.65 13.51 -20.77
C SER A 125 -9.13 13.36 -20.55
N ASN A 126 -8.66 13.11 -19.30
CA ASN A 126 -7.24 12.95 -19.04
C ASN A 126 -6.75 11.54 -19.43
N PRO A 127 -6.01 11.40 -20.54
CA PRO A 127 -5.61 10.10 -21.06
C PRO A 127 -4.63 9.35 -20.16
N SER A 128 -4.01 10.03 -19.17
CA SER A 128 -3.02 9.41 -18.28
C SER A 128 -3.63 8.67 -17.07
N ARG A 129 -4.91 8.91 -16.73
CA ARG A 129 -5.54 8.34 -15.54
C ARG A 129 -5.83 6.84 -15.68
N LEU A 130 -6.41 6.44 -16.78
CA LEU A 130 -6.76 5.04 -17.04
C LEU A 130 -5.52 4.13 -17.08
N PRO A 131 -4.42 4.48 -17.76
CA PRO A 131 -3.18 3.70 -17.70
C PRO A 131 -2.58 3.53 -16.29
N LYS A 132 -2.74 4.53 -15.40
CA LYS A 132 -2.29 4.42 -14.01
C LYS A 132 -3.08 3.34 -13.25
N ILE A 133 -4.40 3.29 -13.44
CA ILE A 133 -5.26 2.29 -12.81
C ILE A 133 -4.89 0.88 -13.28
N TYR A 134 -4.73 0.68 -14.58
CA TYR A 134 -4.33 -0.63 -15.10
C TYR A 134 -2.92 -1.03 -14.67
N ARG A 135 -2.01 -0.07 -14.47
CA ARG A 135 -0.67 -0.33 -13.92
C ARG A 135 -0.79 -0.81 -12.47
N GLU A 136 -1.57 -0.13 -11.62
CA GLU A 136 -1.84 -0.54 -10.24
C GLU A 136 -2.35 -1.99 -10.19
N ILE A 137 -3.33 -2.32 -11.03
CA ILE A 137 -3.90 -3.67 -11.12
C ILE A 137 -2.86 -4.70 -11.61
N SER A 138 -2.09 -4.34 -12.64
CA SER A 138 -1.04 -5.20 -13.19
C SER A 138 0.03 -5.52 -12.13
N ILE A 139 0.45 -4.53 -11.35
CA ILE A 139 1.40 -4.71 -10.27
C ILE A 139 0.82 -5.64 -9.21
N LEU A 140 -0.41 -5.37 -8.73
CA LEU A 140 -1.04 -6.15 -7.67
C LEU A 140 -1.29 -7.61 -8.05
N ARG A 141 -1.55 -7.91 -9.33
CA ARG A 141 -1.89 -9.25 -9.82
C ARG A 141 -0.81 -10.28 -9.53
N ASP A 142 0.45 -9.87 -9.61
CA ASP A 142 1.61 -10.76 -9.50
C ASP A 142 2.23 -10.77 -8.09
N LEU A 143 1.57 -10.09 -7.12
CA LEU A 143 2.03 -10.01 -5.76
C LEU A 143 1.34 -11.04 -4.87
N SER A 144 2.14 -11.79 -4.11
CA SER A 144 1.69 -12.71 -3.07
C SER A 144 2.67 -12.64 -1.91
N HIS A 145 2.28 -11.93 -0.83
CA HIS A 145 3.10 -11.74 0.37
C HIS A 145 2.19 -11.43 1.56
N PRO A 146 2.48 -11.95 2.77
CA PRO A 146 1.62 -11.77 3.95
C PRO A 146 1.43 -10.34 4.40
N ASN A 147 2.32 -9.43 4.01
CA ASN A 147 2.25 -8.01 4.37
C ASN A 147 1.90 -7.09 3.20
N ILE A 148 1.34 -7.64 2.12
CA ILE A 148 0.87 -6.86 0.97
C ILE A 148 -0.58 -7.21 0.69
N VAL A 149 -1.40 -6.20 0.39
CA VAL A 149 -2.80 -6.40 0.04
C VAL A 149 -2.94 -7.34 -1.17
N ARG A 150 -3.82 -8.33 -1.05
CA ARG A 150 -4.09 -9.27 -2.14
C ARG A 150 -5.15 -8.71 -3.06
N LEU A 151 -4.91 -8.78 -4.37
CA LEU A 151 -5.92 -8.58 -5.40
C LEU A 151 -6.68 -9.89 -5.60
N HIS A 152 -8.01 -9.86 -5.46
CA HIS A 152 -8.85 -11.00 -5.78
C HIS A 152 -9.23 -11.00 -7.26
N GLU A 153 -9.84 -9.93 -7.73
CA GLU A 153 -10.23 -9.79 -9.12
C GLU A 153 -10.47 -8.31 -9.49
N MET A 154 -10.59 -8.04 -10.78
CA MET A 154 -11.06 -6.78 -11.31
C MET A 154 -12.40 -7.01 -12.00
N VAL A 155 -13.37 -6.16 -11.75
CA VAL A 155 -14.70 -6.18 -12.38
C VAL A 155 -14.91 -4.86 -13.11
N GLU A 156 -15.25 -4.92 -14.39
CA GLU A 156 -15.55 -3.74 -15.19
C GLU A 156 -17.02 -3.69 -15.58
N THR A 157 -17.58 -2.49 -15.50
CA THR A 157 -18.90 -2.15 -16.02
C THR A 157 -18.79 -0.90 -16.91
N ASP A 158 -19.87 -0.53 -17.59
CA ASP A 158 -19.90 0.68 -18.41
C ASP A 158 -19.62 1.95 -17.60
N ARG A 159 -19.96 1.96 -16.31
CA ARG A 159 -19.86 3.14 -15.44
C ARG A 159 -18.69 3.09 -14.48
N HIS A 160 -18.24 1.89 -14.07
CA HIS A 160 -17.24 1.72 -13.02
C HIS A 160 -16.18 0.68 -13.37
N ILE A 161 -14.99 0.89 -12.83
CA ILE A 161 -13.96 -0.13 -12.67
C ILE A 161 -13.90 -0.46 -11.18
N GLY A 162 -14.08 -1.73 -10.81
CA GLY A 162 -13.98 -2.22 -9.44
C GLY A 162 -12.72 -3.05 -9.26
N ILE A 163 -11.89 -2.67 -8.31
CA ILE A 163 -10.72 -3.44 -7.87
C ILE A 163 -11.11 -4.14 -6.58
N ILE A 164 -11.22 -5.46 -6.63
CA ILE A 164 -11.65 -6.29 -5.51
C ILE A 164 -10.41 -6.79 -4.78
N MET A 165 -10.25 -6.36 -3.54
CA MET A 165 -9.07 -6.64 -2.74
C MET A 165 -9.46 -7.31 -1.42
N GLU A 166 -8.47 -7.89 -0.78
CA GLU A 166 -8.57 -8.34 0.60
C GLU A 166 -9.02 -7.21 1.52
N TYR A 167 -9.88 -7.55 2.49
CA TYR A 167 -10.32 -6.62 3.51
C TYR A 167 -9.47 -6.76 4.77
N ALA A 168 -8.76 -5.70 5.13
CA ALA A 168 -7.97 -5.60 6.34
C ALA A 168 -8.85 -5.12 7.51
N SER A 169 -9.39 -6.07 8.28
CA SER A 169 -10.40 -5.82 9.32
C SER A 169 -9.88 -5.14 10.59
N GLY A 170 -8.55 -5.03 10.76
CA GLY A 170 -7.91 -4.37 11.90
C GLY A 170 -7.87 -2.84 11.79
N GLY A 171 -8.29 -2.26 10.65
CA GLY A 171 -8.30 -0.82 10.40
C GLY A 171 -6.92 -0.24 10.07
N GLU A 172 -6.78 1.08 10.14
CA GLU A 172 -5.55 1.78 9.85
C GLU A 172 -4.52 1.67 10.98
N LEU A 173 -3.25 1.50 10.63
CA LEU A 173 -2.16 1.52 11.61
C LEU A 173 -2.07 2.88 12.33
N PHE A 174 -2.38 3.96 11.63
CA PHE A 174 -2.45 5.30 12.21
C PHE A 174 -3.43 5.37 13.37
N ASP A 175 -4.67 4.93 13.18
CA ASP A 175 -5.69 4.90 14.23
C ASP A 175 -5.30 3.97 15.38
N TYR A 176 -4.67 2.84 15.05
CA TYR A 176 -4.18 1.92 16.06
C TYR A 176 -3.12 2.55 16.98
N ILE A 177 -2.17 3.32 16.42
CA ILE A 177 -1.17 4.05 17.20
C ILE A 177 -1.85 5.12 18.08
N LEU A 178 -2.73 5.95 17.51
CA LEU A 178 -3.45 7.00 18.24
C LEU A 178 -4.25 6.44 19.42
N ASN A 179 -4.97 5.34 19.23
CA ASN A 179 -5.80 4.74 20.25
C ASN A 179 -4.98 4.09 21.39
N ASN A 180 -3.75 3.68 21.11
CA ASN A 180 -2.87 3.06 22.10
C ASN A 180 -1.85 4.04 22.70
N ARG A 181 -1.87 5.31 22.29
CA ARG A 181 -0.96 6.40 22.67
C ARG A 181 0.49 6.16 22.28
N TYR A 182 1.02 4.96 22.49
CA TYR A 182 2.34 4.49 22.05
C TYR A 182 2.35 2.97 21.97
N LEU A 183 3.20 2.46 21.11
CA LEU A 183 3.40 1.02 21.00
C LEU A 183 4.52 0.55 21.94
N LYS A 184 4.32 -0.61 22.57
CA LYS A 184 5.42 -1.27 23.28
C LYS A 184 6.50 -1.68 22.27
N ASP A 185 7.77 -1.64 22.69
CA ASP A 185 8.92 -1.95 21.84
C ASP A 185 8.76 -3.23 21.02
N ASN A 186 8.26 -4.30 21.61
CA ASN A 186 8.06 -5.56 20.92
C ASN A 186 7.00 -5.46 19.81
N ALA A 187 5.93 -4.68 20.02
CA ALA A 187 4.90 -4.46 19.00
C ALA A 187 5.45 -3.59 17.86
N ALA A 188 6.16 -2.51 18.19
CA ALA A 188 6.79 -1.65 17.19
C ALA A 188 7.81 -2.42 16.34
N ARG A 189 8.68 -3.23 16.97
CA ARG A 189 9.64 -4.08 16.27
C ARG A 189 8.97 -5.08 15.33
N ARG A 190 7.92 -5.76 15.79
CA ARG A 190 7.18 -6.72 14.98
C ARG A 190 6.54 -6.05 13.76
N LEU A 191 5.85 -4.93 13.96
CA LEU A 191 5.20 -4.20 12.87
C LEU A 191 6.23 -3.65 11.88
N PHE A 192 7.34 -3.10 12.38
CA PHE A 192 8.40 -2.62 11.51
C PHE A 192 9.08 -3.74 10.72
N ALA A 193 9.32 -4.89 11.34
CA ALA A 193 9.85 -6.06 10.64
C ALA A 193 8.94 -6.51 9.48
N GLN A 194 7.62 -6.52 9.71
CA GLN A 194 6.63 -6.85 8.70
C GLN A 194 6.61 -5.82 7.55
N LEU A 195 6.72 -4.52 7.86
CA LEU A 195 6.84 -3.47 6.85
C LEU A 195 8.07 -3.69 5.96
N VAL A 196 9.25 -3.90 6.59
CA VAL A 196 10.51 -4.12 5.85
C VAL A 196 10.46 -5.41 5.03
N SER A 197 9.81 -6.46 5.53
CA SER A 197 9.60 -7.69 4.78
C SER A 197 8.79 -7.44 3.51
N GLY A 198 7.65 -6.76 3.63
CA GLY A 198 6.81 -6.41 2.48
C GLY A 198 7.53 -5.53 1.45
N VAL A 199 8.22 -4.47 1.91
CA VAL A 199 9.00 -3.58 1.04
C VAL A 199 10.16 -4.32 0.37
N GLY A 200 10.89 -5.15 1.10
CA GLY A 200 11.95 -5.99 0.57
C GLY A 200 11.47 -6.96 -0.51
N TYR A 201 10.27 -7.53 -0.32
CA TYR A 201 9.63 -8.36 -1.34
C TYR A 201 9.30 -7.57 -2.60
N LEU A 202 8.72 -6.36 -2.47
CA LEU A 202 8.46 -5.48 -3.62
C LEU A 202 9.74 -5.17 -4.40
N HIS A 203 10.80 -4.77 -3.70
CA HIS A 203 12.08 -4.44 -4.32
C HIS A 203 12.70 -5.64 -5.06
N LYS A 204 12.60 -6.86 -4.50
CA LYS A 204 13.03 -8.11 -5.17
C LYS A 204 12.23 -8.39 -6.44
N LYS A 205 10.95 -7.99 -6.46
CA LYS A 205 10.08 -8.11 -7.65
C LYS A 205 10.27 -6.97 -8.66
N GLY A 206 11.20 -6.05 -8.43
CA GLY A 206 11.42 -4.90 -9.29
C GLY A 206 10.31 -3.85 -9.19
N ILE A 207 9.71 -3.67 -8.01
CA ILE A 207 8.62 -2.74 -7.75
C ILE A 207 9.04 -1.79 -6.64
N VAL A 208 8.78 -0.49 -6.82
CA VAL A 208 8.89 0.56 -5.81
C VAL A 208 7.50 1.11 -5.51
N HIS A 209 7.20 1.35 -4.23
CA HIS A 209 5.88 1.82 -3.78
C HIS A 209 5.71 3.32 -3.95
N ARG A 210 6.68 4.12 -3.52
CA ARG A 210 6.81 5.58 -3.62
C ARG A 210 5.79 6.43 -2.86
N ASP A 211 4.88 5.82 -2.10
CA ASP A 211 3.94 6.52 -1.20
C ASP A 211 3.70 5.72 0.10
N LEU A 212 4.78 5.22 0.70
CA LEU A 212 4.69 4.56 2.00
C LEU A 212 4.43 5.61 3.09
N LYS A 213 3.33 5.41 3.83
CA LYS A 213 2.89 6.25 4.94
C LYS A 213 1.95 5.45 5.86
N LEU A 214 1.70 5.95 7.05
CA LEU A 214 0.84 5.25 8.03
C LEU A 214 -0.57 4.98 7.51
N GLU A 215 -1.13 5.89 6.72
CA GLU A 215 -2.48 5.78 6.14
C GLU A 215 -2.57 4.65 5.09
N ASN A 216 -1.45 4.28 4.46
CA ASN A 216 -1.35 3.19 3.49
C ASN A 216 -0.97 1.85 4.13
N LEU A 217 -0.87 1.82 5.46
CA LEU A 217 -0.61 0.61 6.25
C LEU A 217 -1.87 0.24 7.03
N LEU A 218 -2.53 -0.81 6.60
CA LEU A 218 -3.67 -1.37 7.29
C LEU A 218 -3.24 -2.53 8.18
N LEU A 219 -4.15 -2.97 9.05
CA LEU A 219 -3.95 -4.13 9.91
C LEU A 219 -4.98 -5.21 9.57
N ASP A 220 -4.54 -6.44 9.49
CA ASP A 220 -5.42 -7.59 9.46
C ASP A 220 -6.07 -7.85 10.84
N ARG A 221 -6.89 -8.88 10.97
CA ARG A 221 -7.54 -9.26 12.24
C ARG A 221 -6.53 -9.64 13.34
N ASN A 222 -5.34 -10.11 12.95
CA ASN A 222 -4.27 -10.52 13.86
C ASN A 222 -3.29 -9.37 14.17
N ARG A 223 -3.60 -8.16 13.70
CA ARG A 223 -2.76 -6.97 13.85
C ARG A 223 -1.43 -7.08 13.10
N ASN A 224 -1.40 -7.78 11.96
CA ASN A 224 -0.27 -7.77 11.04
C ASN A 224 -0.44 -6.64 10.02
N ILE A 225 0.68 -6.04 9.59
CA ILE A 225 0.68 -4.99 8.57
C ILE A 225 0.27 -5.55 7.20
N ILE A 226 -0.58 -4.80 6.53
CA ILE A 226 -0.96 -4.96 5.12
C ILE A 226 -0.64 -3.65 4.40
N ILE A 227 0.36 -3.66 3.53
CA ILE A 227 0.72 -2.52 2.66
C ILE A 227 -0.33 -2.41 1.57
N THR A 228 -0.90 -1.21 1.39
CA THR A 228 -1.97 -0.92 0.42
C THR A 228 -1.63 0.30 -0.44
N ASP A 229 -2.51 0.61 -1.38
CA ASP A 229 -2.46 1.79 -2.27
C ASP A 229 -1.22 1.87 -3.15
N PHE A 230 -1.23 1.09 -4.22
CA PHE A 230 -0.18 1.03 -5.24
C PHE A 230 -0.35 2.07 -6.37
N GLY A 231 -1.17 3.09 -6.16
CA GLY A 231 -1.46 4.13 -7.17
C GLY A 231 -0.24 4.91 -7.65
N PHE A 232 0.81 5.00 -6.83
CA PHE A 232 2.10 5.60 -7.19
C PHE A 232 3.20 4.57 -7.46
N ALA A 233 2.91 3.28 -7.33
CA ALA A 233 3.91 2.25 -7.56
C ALA A 233 4.42 2.26 -9.02
N ASN A 234 5.66 1.84 -9.18
CA ASN A 234 6.27 1.69 -10.49
C ASN A 234 7.22 0.50 -10.52
N THR A 235 7.50 0.02 -11.72
CA THR A 235 8.41 -1.10 -11.94
C THR A 235 9.79 -0.62 -12.34
N PHE A 236 10.80 -1.46 -12.12
CA PHE A 236 12.18 -1.27 -12.54
C PHE A 236 12.85 -2.63 -12.82
N HIS A 237 14.02 -2.62 -13.46
CA HIS A 237 14.79 -3.84 -13.70
C HIS A 237 15.55 -4.25 -12.44
N ALA A 238 15.04 -5.23 -11.68
CA ALA A 238 15.57 -5.63 -10.38
C ALA A 238 17.03 -6.11 -10.42
N THR A 239 17.50 -6.57 -11.57
CA THR A 239 18.87 -7.06 -11.77
C THR A 239 19.85 -5.98 -12.24
N ASP A 240 19.37 -4.78 -12.57
CA ASP A 240 20.21 -3.66 -13.02
C ASP A 240 20.56 -2.79 -11.80
N GLU A 241 21.78 -2.95 -11.30
CA GLU A 241 22.27 -2.19 -10.16
C GLU A 241 22.98 -0.92 -10.63
N LEU A 242 22.65 0.18 -9.96
CA LEU A 242 23.35 1.44 -10.13
C LEU A 242 24.64 1.43 -9.30
N GLY A 243 25.75 1.78 -9.92
CA GLY A 243 27.01 1.99 -9.18
C GLY A 243 26.96 3.31 -8.38
N GLU A 244 27.70 3.36 -7.29
CA GLU A 244 27.78 4.51 -6.39
C GLU A 244 28.10 5.82 -7.15
N GLU A 245 28.98 5.79 -8.16
CA GLU A 245 29.32 6.95 -8.98
C GLU A 245 28.06 7.54 -9.64
N ILE A 246 27.15 6.72 -10.12
CA ILE A 246 25.92 7.18 -10.75
C ILE A 246 25.04 7.85 -9.70
N GLU A 247 24.85 7.21 -8.55
CA GLU A 247 23.98 7.69 -7.49
C GLU A 247 24.43 9.05 -6.94
N PHE A 248 25.74 9.24 -6.75
CA PHE A 248 26.31 10.53 -6.28
C PHE A 248 26.17 11.66 -7.30
N ASN A 249 26.04 11.37 -8.58
CA ASN A 249 26.04 12.36 -9.66
C ASN A 249 24.65 12.60 -10.27
N LEU A 250 23.55 12.12 -9.68
CA LEU A 250 22.20 12.28 -10.22
C LEU A 250 21.74 13.74 -10.32
N THR A 251 22.27 14.63 -9.50
CA THR A 251 21.99 16.07 -9.57
C THR A 251 22.79 16.79 -10.67
N ASN A 252 23.86 16.18 -11.19
CA ASN A 252 24.68 16.73 -12.26
C ASN A 252 24.05 16.47 -13.63
N ARG A 253 23.39 17.47 -14.20
CA ARG A 253 22.68 17.37 -15.48
C ARG A 253 23.57 16.93 -16.66
N GLU A 254 24.83 17.35 -16.68
CA GLU A 254 25.76 16.97 -17.75
C GLU A 254 26.17 15.50 -17.62
N PHE A 255 26.43 15.05 -16.40
CA PHE A 255 26.69 13.65 -16.12
C PHE A 255 25.50 12.77 -16.51
N VAL A 256 24.29 13.13 -16.09
CA VAL A 256 23.04 12.42 -16.42
C VAL A 256 22.85 12.28 -17.94
N LYS A 257 23.08 13.37 -18.70
CA LYS A 257 23.00 13.35 -20.17
C LYS A 257 24.10 12.50 -20.80
N ARG A 258 25.34 12.63 -20.34
CA ARG A 258 26.49 11.87 -20.84
C ARG A 258 26.27 10.37 -20.64
N MET A 259 25.78 9.98 -19.46
CA MET A 259 25.51 8.58 -19.13
C MET A 259 24.15 8.09 -19.64
N ARG A 260 23.36 8.94 -20.32
CA ARG A 260 22.02 8.66 -20.85
C ARG A 260 21.01 8.15 -19.82
N LEU A 261 21.15 8.58 -18.56
CA LEU A 261 20.29 8.16 -17.45
C LEU A 261 18.86 8.75 -17.56
N ASP A 262 18.71 9.83 -18.31
CA ASP A 262 17.43 10.47 -18.65
C ASP A 262 16.61 9.67 -19.67
N LYS A 263 17.20 8.68 -20.32
CA LYS A 263 16.53 7.85 -21.33
C LYS A 263 15.80 6.67 -20.70
N THR A 264 14.75 6.24 -21.40
CA THR A 264 14.02 5.01 -21.09
C THR A 264 14.25 3.98 -22.18
N ASP A 265 14.13 2.72 -21.82
CA ASP A 265 14.13 1.60 -22.77
C ASP A 265 12.81 1.47 -23.52
N SER A 266 12.65 0.39 -24.30
CA SER A 266 11.42 0.07 -25.05
C SER A 266 10.20 -0.19 -24.15
N HIS A 267 10.40 -0.47 -22.88
CA HIS A 267 9.35 -0.68 -21.87
C HIS A 267 9.05 0.57 -21.06
N GLY A 268 9.72 1.70 -21.35
CA GLY A 268 9.56 2.95 -20.63
C GLY A 268 10.29 2.96 -19.28
N LEU A 269 11.17 2.00 -19.01
CA LEU A 269 11.96 1.91 -17.77
C LEU A 269 13.32 2.61 -17.95
N ARG A 270 13.82 3.19 -16.87
CA ARG A 270 15.18 3.75 -16.81
C ARG A 270 16.15 2.72 -16.25
N ARG A 271 17.42 3.03 -16.36
CA ARG A 271 18.50 2.22 -15.81
C ARG A 271 18.33 2.06 -14.29
N GLY A 272 18.48 0.84 -13.79
CA GLY A 272 18.29 0.51 -12.39
C GLY A 272 16.87 0.86 -11.90
N ASP A 273 16.77 1.42 -10.72
CA ASP A 273 15.54 1.93 -10.13
C ASP A 273 15.40 3.47 -10.22
N LEU A 274 16.01 4.08 -11.25
CA LEU A 274 15.90 5.52 -11.48
C LEU A 274 14.48 5.95 -11.85
N MET A 275 14.00 6.93 -11.11
CA MET A 275 12.69 7.55 -11.28
C MET A 275 12.84 9.06 -11.47
N GLN A 276 11.83 9.72 -12.03
CA GLN A 276 11.83 11.15 -12.27
C GLN A 276 10.61 11.86 -11.71
N THR A 277 9.45 11.17 -11.74
CA THR A 277 8.20 11.79 -11.31
C THR A 277 8.19 11.95 -9.80
N SER A 278 8.21 13.18 -9.32
CA SER A 278 7.97 13.49 -7.91
C SER A 278 6.52 13.12 -7.57
N CYS A 279 6.34 12.28 -6.57
CA CYS A 279 5.04 11.81 -6.10
C CYS A 279 5.16 11.36 -4.64
N GLY A 280 4.03 11.04 -4.03
CA GLY A 280 3.96 10.62 -2.64
C GLY A 280 3.61 11.76 -1.68
N SER A 281 3.57 11.43 -0.40
CA SER A 281 3.13 12.34 0.67
C SER A 281 4.29 13.15 1.22
N PRO A 282 4.20 14.50 1.28
CA PRO A 282 5.33 15.37 1.64
C PRO A 282 6.00 15.05 2.99
N CYS A 283 5.20 14.66 4.00
CA CYS A 283 5.73 14.36 5.34
C CYS A 283 6.62 13.11 5.38
N TYR A 284 6.51 12.23 4.39
CA TYR A 284 7.28 10.99 4.27
C TYR A 284 8.30 11.05 3.14
N ALA A 285 8.34 12.17 2.41
CA ALA A 285 9.17 12.32 1.22
C ALA A 285 10.66 12.39 1.59
N ALA A 286 11.48 11.65 0.85
CA ALA A 286 12.93 11.76 0.94
C ALA A 286 13.41 13.14 0.45
N PRO A 287 14.52 13.66 1.01
CA PRO A 287 15.01 15.00 0.67
C PRO A 287 15.23 15.22 -0.83
N GLU A 288 15.68 14.21 -1.55
CA GLU A 288 15.90 14.26 -3.00
C GLU A 288 14.61 14.46 -3.81
N LEU A 289 13.43 14.10 -3.25
CA LEU A 289 12.14 14.38 -3.87
C LEU A 289 11.68 15.84 -3.69
N VAL A 290 12.16 16.49 -2.63
CA VAL A 290 11.72 17.85 -2.26
C VAL A 290 12.62 18.90 -2.92
N VAL A 291 13.92 18.60 -3.06
CA VAL A 291 14.94 19.61 -3.42
C VAL A 291 15.14 19.75 -4.92
N SER A 292 14.79 18.75 -5.73
CA SER A 292 15.15 18.82 -7.17
C SER A 292 14.18 18.09 -8.08
N ASP A 293 13.99 18.64 -9.30
CA ASP A 293 13.38 17.95 -10.45
C ASP A 293 14.32 16.90 -11.09
N SER A 294 15.31 16.41 -10.34
CA SER A 294 16.31 15.48 -10.82
C SER A 294 15.82 14.03 -10.75
N LEU A 295 16.62 13.13 -11.31
CA LEU A 295 16.41 11.69 -11.14
C LEU A 295 16.70 11.31 -9.69
N TYR A 296 16.02 10.29 -9.21
CA TYR A 296 16.20 9.70 -7.87
C TYR A 296 16.08 8.18 -7.93
N THR A 297 16.57 7.49 -6.91
CA THR A 297 16.47 6.04 -6.77
C THR A 297 15.21 5.67 -6.00
N GLY A 298 14.32 4.90 -6.64
CA GLY A 298 13.01 4.57 -6.07
C GLY A 298 13.09 3.71 -4.79
N ARG A 299 14.03 2.75 -4.74
CA ARG A 299 14.24 1.92 -3.55
C ARG A 299 14.66 2.73 -2.33
N LYS A 300 15.53 3.72 -2.50
CA LYS A 300 16.01 4.57 -1.39
C LYS A 300 14.91 5.46 -0.83
N VAL A 301 14.02 5.94 -1.69
CA VAL A 301 12.83 6.70 -1.27
C VAL A 301 11.91 5.84 -0.40
N ASP A 302 11.64 4.59 -0.78
CA ASP A 302 10.84 3.68 0.06
C ASP A 302 11.52 3.42 1.41
N VAL A 303 12.84 3.22 1.42
CA VAL A 303 13.61 3.02 2.67
C VAL A 303 13.56 4.26 3.57
N TRP A 304 13.65 5.47 3.01
CA TRP A 304 13.48 6.71 3.75
C TRP A 304 12.11 6.77 4.42
N SER A 305 11.04 6.51 3.66
CA SER A 305 9.66 6.49 4.18
C SER A 305 9.49 5.46 5.29
N CYS A 306 10.09 4.26 5.16
CA CYS A 306 10.14 3.28 6.25
C CYS A 306 10.81 3.85 7.53
N GLY A 307 11.89 4.62 7.38
CA GLY A 307 12.54 5.28 8.50
C GLY A 307 11.62 6.29 9.22
N VAL A 308 10.87 7.09 8.46
CA VAL A 308 9.86 8.02 9.02
C VAL A 308 8.76 7.25 9.75
N ILE A 309 8.27 6.16 9.17
CA ILE A 309 7.27 5.29 9.81
C ILE A 309 7.82 4.69 11.11
N LEU A 310 9.08 4.23 11.13
CA LEU A 310 9.70 3.71 12.35
C LEU A 310 9.69 4.74 13.47
N VAL A 311 10.04 5.99 13.17
CA VAL A 311 9.98 7.08 14.14
C VAL A 311 8.57 7.26 14.69
N SER A 312 7.56 7.21 13.81
CA SER A 312 6.15 7.32 14.19
C SER A 312 5.64 6.14 15.03
N LEU A 313 6.25 4.95 14.90
CA LEU A 313 5.92 3.78 15.71
C LEU A 313 6.50 3.88 17.14
N LEU A 314 7.60 4.59 17.31
CA LEU A 314 8.37 4.68 18.55
C LEU A 314 8.10 5.95 19.37
N LEU A 315 7.69 7.02 18.70
CA LEU A 315 7.43 8.32 19.34
C LEU A 315 5.92 8.54 19.50
N PRO A 316 5.49 9.12 20.65
CA PRO A 316 4.08 9.43 20.90
C PRO A 316 3.55 10.59 20.03
#